data_4a5ddbdaf7b48d258b606fbd96a7e21e
#
_entry.id   4a5ddbdaf7b48d258b606fbd96a7e21e
#
_cell.length_a   1.000
_cell.length_b   1.000
_cell.length_c   1.000
_cell.angle_alpha   90.00
_cell.angle_beta   90.00
_cell.angle_gamma   90.00
#
_symmetry.space_group_name_H-M   'P 1'
#
loop_
_entity.id
_entity.type
_entity.pdbx_description
1 polymer ?
#
loop_
_entity_poly.entity_id
_entity_poly.type
_entity_poly.pdbx_seq_one_letter_code
_entity_poly.pdbx_strand_id
1 'polypeptide(L)'
;SALNLTAKDKTAQKLNLTQDPAIASGELANGLKYYVKENKQPANSAYFYLVVNIGSTDERENELGLAHFTEHMAFNGSREFSKNELVKKLESLGVAFGADLNAQTSYDQTSYLLEIHVNEQNLKDVFRVFRDWIDGVSFDAAELDKERGIIIEEERARNTPAYRFYIKNRVPELYGDSIYAKRSPIGDMNIVKNVDVATIKGFYERTYQPRFMKFIAVGDFDKKRIEEMIKQSFGPAKNTNDYVSPDKTIPIKSGFSVNNYDSAEIGLNSLNLIFTQKYKFDGEIQR
;
A
#
# COMPACT_ATOMS: atom_id res chain seq x y z
N SER A 1 -7.67 -36.55 28.99
CA SER A 1 -6.75 -37.27 28.09
C SER A 1 -6.05 -36.25 27.20
N ALA A 2 -4.74 -36.16 27.34
CA ALA A 2 -3.91 -35.29 26.49
C ALA A 2 -3.92 -35.82 25.06
N LEU A 3 -4.32 -34.97 24.12
CA LEU A 3 -4.14 -35.22 22.69
C LEU A 3 -2.64 -35.16 22.36
N ASN A 4 -2.01 -36.33 22.24
CA ASN A 4 -0.69 -36.48 21.68
C ASN A 4 -0.78 -36.30 20.14
N LEU A 5 -0.62 -35.08 19.67
CA LEU A 5 -0.37 -34.79 18.26
C LEU A 5 1.12 -35.05 17.99
N THR A 6 1.46 -36.32 17.68
CA THR A 6 2.76 -36.61 17.10
C THR A 6 2.79 -36.05 15.67
N ALA A 7 3.46 -34.92 15.49
CA ALA A 7 3.85 -34.47 14.17
C ALA A 7 4.76 -35.56 13.56
N LYS A 8 4.27 -36.29 12.55
CA LYS A 8 5.15 -37.08 11.69
C LYS A 8 6.07 -36.10 10.99
N ASP A 9 7.37 -36.24 11.22
CA ASP A 9 8.42 -35.60 10.43
C ASP A 9 8.21 -35.92 8.94
N LYS A 10 7.48 -35.06 8.27
CA LYS A 10 7.57 -34.97 6.81
C LYS A 10 8.81 -34.14 6.57
N THR A 11 9.89 -34.75 6.12
CA THR A 11 11.05 -34.08 5.54
C THR A 11 10.54 -33.00 4.59
N ALA A 12 10.63 -31.76 5.01
CA ALA A 12 10.21 -30.62 4.21
C ALA A 12 11.08 -30.65 2.94
N GLN A 13 10.44 -30.90 1.81
CA GLN A 13 11.12 -30.85 0.53
C GLN A 13 11.47 -29.38 0.28
N LYS A 14 12.76 -29.07 0.23
CA LYS A 14 13.29 -27.75 -0.12
C LYS A 14 12.82 -27.41 -1.53
N LEU A 15 11.81 -26.58 -1.65
CA LEU A 15 11.34 -26.02 -2.91
C LEU A 15 12.10 -24.71 -3.15
N ASN A 16 13.12 -24.75 -3.99
CA ASN A 16 13.72 -23.51 -4.50
C ASN A 16 12.70 -22.83 -5.40
N LEU A 17 12.11 -21.73 -4.89
CA LEU A 17 11.25 -20.86 -5.69
C LEU A 17 12.15 -20.08 -6.65
N THR A 18 12.11 -20.44 -7.93
CA THR A 18 12.73 -19.63 -8.99
C THR A 18 11.71 -18.65 -9.52
N GLN A 19 12.17 -17.46 -9.89
CA GLN A 19 11.33 -16.49 -10.58
C GLN A 19 10.81 -17.10 -11.91
N ASP A 20 9.53 -16.87 -12.22
CA ASP A 20 8.96 -17.21 -13.51
C ASP A 20 9.79 -16.55 -14.63
N PRO A 21 10.41 -17.31 -15.56
CA PRO A 21 11.26 -16.74 -16.62
C PRO A 21 10.48 -15.85 -17.59
N ALA A 22 9.14 -15.92 -17.61
CA ALA A 22 8.30 -15.03 -18.39
C ALA A 22 8.25 -13.60 -17.81
N ILE A 23 8.62 -13.41 -16.55
CA ILE A 23 8.66 -12.10 -15.90
C ILE A 23 10.02 -11.45 -16.18
N ALA A 24 10.02 -10.32 -16.90
CA ALA A 24 11.16 -9.43 -16.91
C ALA A 24 11.18 -8.59 -15.63
N SER A 25 12.33 -8.46 -15.01
CA SER A 25 12.51 -7.63 -13.83
C SER A 25 13.81 -6.85 -13.91
N GLY A 26 13.83 -5.69 -13.25
CA GLY A 26 15.02 -4.85 -13.18
C GLY A 26 14.92 -3.81 -12.08
N GLU A 27 16.00 -3.07 -11.94
CA GLU A 27 16.11 -1.95 -11.02
C GLU A 27 16.70 -0.75 -11.77
N LEU A 28 16.05 0.42 -11.65
CA LEU A 28 16.55 1.66 -12.23
C LEU A 28 17.68 2.23 -11.35
N ALA A 29 18.48 3.13 -11.92
CA ALA A 29 19.57 3.79 -11.21
C ALA A 29 19.12 4.54 -9.93
N ASN A 30 17.85 4.96 -9.87
CA ASN A 30 17.23 5.58 -8.70
C ASN A 30 16.68 4.59 -7.67
N GLY A 31 16.86 3.26 -7.88
CA GLY A 31 16.43 2.20 -6.97
C GLY A 31 14.98 1.72 -7.16
N LEU A 32 14.20 2.32 -8.09
CA LEU A 32 12.87 1.82 -8.41
C LEU A 32 13.00 0.44 -9.09
N LYS A 33 12.29 -0.54 -8.53
CA LYS A 33 12.23 -1.91 -9.06
C LYS A 33 11.03 -2.07 -9.97
N TYR A 34 11.16 -2.91 -11.01
CA TYR A 34 10.03 -3.20 -11.88
C TYR A 34 9.91 -4.67 -12.23
N TYR A 35 8.69 -5.08 -12.54
CA TYR A 35 8.32 -6.43 -12.97
C TYR A 35 7.33 -6.29 -14.12
N VAL A 36 7.63 -6.95 -15.26
CA VAL A 36 6.82 -6.86 -16.47
C VAL A 36 6.52 -8.26 -16.98
N LYS A 37 5.24 -8.57 -17.19
CA LYS A 37 4.79 -9.85 -17.75
C LYS A 37 3.79 -9.63 -18.88
N GLU A 38 4.07 -10.15 -20.05
CA GLU A 38 3.07 -10.24 -21.10
C GLU A 38 1.98 -11.26 -20.74
N ASN A 39 0.74 -10.85 -20.92
CA ASN A 39 -0.42 -11.73 -20.77
C ASN A 39 -1.49 -11.31 -21.77
N LYS A 40 -1.78 -12.15 -22.74
CA LYS A 40 -2.71 -11.88 -23.85
C LYS A 40 -4.18 -12.14 -23.52
N GLN A 41 -4.49 -12.46 -22.28
CA GLN A 41 -5.84 -12.72 -21.81
C GLN A 41 -6.14 -11.92 -20.53
N PRO A 42 -7.15 -11.04 -20.54
CA PRO A 42 -7.98 -10.65 -21.69
C PRO A 42 -7.19 -9.83 -22.72
N ALA A 43 -7.61 -9.92 -24.00
CA ALA A 43 -6.97 -9.19 -25.08
C ALA A 43 -7.14 -7.67 -24.92
N ASN A 44 -6.12 -6.91 -25.31
CA ASN A 44 -6.09 -5.44 -25.23
C ASN A 44 -6.34 -4.88 -23.81
N SER A 45 -6.03 -5.64 -22.76
CA SER A 45 -6.14 -5.19 -21.38
C SER A 45 -4.77 -5.27 -20.68
N ALA A 46 -4.50 -4.31 -19.82
CA ALA A 46 -3.30 -4.31 -18.98
C ALA A 46 -3.57 -3.71 -17.61
N TYR A 47 -2.89 -4.28 -16.62
CA TYR A 47 -2.85 -3.86 -15.23
C TYR A 47 -1.50 -3.24 -14.93
N PHE A 48 -1.52 -2.04 -14.37
CA PHE A 48 -0.34 -1.33 -13.91
C PHE A 48 -0.46 -1.05 -12.43
N TYR A 49 0.56 -1.42 -11.67
CA TYR A 49 0.55 -1.34 -10.23
C TYR A 49 1.81 -0.62 -9.73
N LEU A 50 1.62 0.47 -9.01
CA LEU A 50 2.69 1.15 -8.28
C LEU A 50 2.54 0.81 -6.80
N VAL A 51 3.54 0.15 -6.24
CA VAL A 51 3.63 -0.14 -4.81
C VAL A 51 4.72 0.75 -4.22
N VAL A 52 4.32 1.61 -3.30
CA VAL A 52 5.22 2.40 -2.47
C VAL A 52 5.33 1.69 -1.13
N ASN A 53 6.52 1.21 -0.76
CA ASN A 53 6.77 0.52 0.52
C ASN A 53 6.84 1.52 1.68
N ILE A 54 5.85 2.39 1.74
CA ILE A 54 5.61 3.43 2.74
C ILE A 54 4.14 3.35 3.11
N GLY A 55 3.85 3.32 4.40
CA GLY A 55 2.51 3.30 4.93
C GLY A 55 2.42 4.05 6.25
N SER A 56 1.41 3.75 7.04
CA SER A 56 1.18 4.47 8.30
C SER A 56 2.30 4.27 9.34
N THR A 57 3.07 3.18 9.26
CA THR A 57 4.24 2.99 10.14
C THR A 57 5.37 3.98 9.86
N ASP A 58 5.36 4.67 8.73
CA ASP A 58 6.35 5.68 8.34
C ASP A 58 5.98 7.11 8.79
N GLU A 59 4.83 7.27 9.44
CA GLU A 59 4.34 8.53 9.99
C GLU A 59 5.03 8.89 11.33
N ARG A 60 5.26 10.18 11.55
CA ARG A 60 5.66 10.72 12.84
C ARG A 60 4.43 10.92 13.75
N GLU A 61 4.66 11.27 15.02
CA GLU A 61 3.57 11.47 15.98
C GLU A 61 2.57 12.57 15.57
N ASN A 62 3.03 13.57 14.84
CA ASN A 62 2.19 14.65 14.33
C ASN A 62 1.70 14.42 12.88
N GLU A 63 1.86 13.21 12.35
CA GLU A 63 1.53 12.86 10.97
C GLU A 63 0.54 11.69 10.87
N LEU A 64 -0.12 11.31 11.97
CA LEU A 64 -1.00 10.14 12.00
C LEU A 64 -2.18 10.28 11.04
N GLY A 65 -2.21 9.44 10.00
CA GLY A 65 -3.19 9.44 8.91
C GLY A 65 -2.69 10.07 7.62
N LEU A 66 -1.46 10.61 7.58
CA LEU A 66 -0.97 11.29 6.38
C LEU A 66 -0.58 10.36 5.24
N ALA A 67 -0.24 9.11 5.52
CA ALA A 67 -0.03 8.11 4.46
C ALA A 67 -1.33 7.90 3.66
N HIS A 68 -2.45 7.69 4.34
CA HIS A 68 -3.77 7.56 3.73
C HIS A 68 -4.24 8.86 3.08
N PHE A 69 -4.03 9.99 3.75
CA PHE A 69 -4.38 11.29 3.19
C PHE A 69 -3.57 11.62 1.92
N THR A 70 -2.29 11.23 1.86
CA THR A 70 -1.45 11.38 0.67
C THR A 70 -1.99 10.53 -0.48
N GLU A 71 -2.50 9.33 -0.21
CA GLU A 71 -3.17 8.49 -1.20
C GLU A 71 -4.36 9.23 -1.83
N HIS A 72 -5.26 9.81 -1.02
CA HIS A 72 -6.37 10.63 -1.51
C HIS A 72 -5.89 11.82 -2.35
N MET A 73 -4.86 12.52 -1.89
CA MET A 73 -4.32 13.68 -2.61
C MET A 73 -3.71 13.32 -3.97
N ALA A 74 -3.26 12.10 -4.18
CA ALA A 74 -2.77 11.64 -5.47
C ALA A 74 -3.82 11.73 -6.59
N PHE A 75 -5.11 11.73 -6.26
CA PHE A 75 -6.21 11.90 -7.20
C PHE A 75 -6.74 13.34 -7.29
N ASN A 76 -6.20 14.25 -6.49
CA ASN A 76 -6.67 15.62 -6.38
C ASN A 76 -5.79 16.64 -7.10
N GLY A 77 -4.98 16.17 -8.04
CA GLY A 77 -4.15 16.99 -8.91
C GLY A 77 -2.66 16.70 -8.78
N SER A 78 -1.96 17.00 -9.84
CA SER A 78 -0.54 16.73 -9.97
C SER A 78 0.15 17.79 -10.83
N ARG A 79 1.44 17.64 -11.07
CA ARG A 79 2.23 18.55 -11.89
C ARG A 79 1.68 18.72 -13.31
N GLU A 80 1.25 17.62 -13.95
CA GLU A 80 0.76 17.63 -15.32
C GLU A 80 -0.76 17.73 -15.45
N PHE A 81 -1.50 17.42 -14.38
CA PHE A 81 -2.95 17.37 -14.41
C PHE A 81 -3.55 18.10 -13.22
N SER A 82 -4.39 19.11 -13.46
CA SER A 82 -5.33 19.57 -12.43
C SER A 82 -6.27 18.41 -12.02
N LYS A 83 -6.95 18.54 -10.88
CA LYS A 83 -7.92 17.51 -10.41
C LYS A 83 -8.90 17.10 -11.51
N ASN A 84 -9.55 18.05 -12.14
CA ASN A 84 -10.55 17.77 -13.16
C ASN A 84 -9.96 17.13 -14.42
N GLU A 85 -8.73 17.50 -14.79
CA GLU A 85 -8.02 16.90 -15.92
C GLU A 85 -7.58 15.48 -15.60
N LEU A 86 -7.09 15.22 -14.38
CA LEU A 86 -6.72 13.88 -13.94
C LEU A 86 -7.92 12.93 -13.93
N VAL A 87 -9.06 13.35 -13.36
CA VAL A 87 -10.29 12.56 -13.36
C VAL A 87 -10.73 12.25 -14.79
N LYS A 88 -10.84 13.26 -15.67
CA LYS A 88 -11.19 13.05 -17.07
C LYS A 88 -10.19 12.16 -17.81
N LYS A 89 -8.90 12.27 -17.47
CA LYS A 89 -7.87 11.43 -18.05
C LYS A 89 -8.07 9.96 -17.64
N LEU A 90 -8.29 9.68 -16.37
CA LEU A 90 -8.56 8.34 -15.87
C LEU A 90 -9.82 7.74 -16.51
N GLU A 91 -10.92 8.52 -16.57
CA GLU A 91 -12.14 8.11 -17.28
C GLU A 91 -11.88 7.82 -18.77
N SER A 92 -11.05 8.62 -19.45
CA SER A 92 -10.69 8.39 -20.86
C SER A 92 -9.83 7.15 -21.09
N LEU A 93 -9.13 6.68 -20.06
CA LEU A 93 -8.42 5.40 -20.05
C LEU A 93 -9.34 4.19 -19.86
N GLY A 94 -10.64 4.44 -19.66
CA GLY A 94 -11.65 3.41 -19.37
C GLY A 94 -11.73 3.05 -17.88
N VAL A 95 -11.09 3.84 -17.02
CA VAL A 95 -11.02 3.56 -15.57
C VAL A 95 -12.29 4.04 -14.89
N ALA A 96 -13.08 3.12 -14.34
CA ALA A 96 -14.19 3.45 -13.47
C ALA A 96 -13.71 3.56 -12.02
N PHE A 97 -13.97 4.71 -11.38
CA PHE A 97 -13.62 4.90 -9.96
C PHE A 97 -14.31 3.84 -9.10
N GLY A 98 -13.52 3.12 -8.30
CA GLY A 98 -13.98 2.06 -7.41
C GLY A 98 -13.95 0.65 -8.01
N ALA A 99 -14.11 0.46 -9.33
CA ALA A 99 -14.03 -0.83 -10.00
C ALA A 99 -12.64 -1.08 -10.59
N ASP A 100 -12.12 -0.11 -11.35
CA ASP A 100 -10.88 -0.25 -12.14
C ASP A 100 -9.73 0.60 -11.57
N LEU A 101 -10.05 1.54 -10.69
CA LEU A 101 -9.12 2.35 -9.94
C LEU A 101 -9.18 1.92 -8.48
N ASN A 102 -8.14 1.28 -8.02
CA ASN A 102 -7.98 0.94 -6.63
C ASN A 102 -6.68 1.53 -6.11
N ALA A 103 -6.79 2.32 -5.05
CA ALA A 103 -5.68 2.67 -4.22
C ALA A 103 -5.93 2.16 -2.80
N GLN A 104 -4.89 1.89 -2.09
CA GLN A 104 -4.97 1.36 -0.73
C GLN A 104 -3.73 1.76 0.06
N THR A 105 -3.98 2.23 1.27
CA THR A 105 -2.94 2.44 2.28
C THR A 105 -3.07 1.40 3.40
N SER A 106 -1.96 0.77 3.72
CA SER A 106 -1.81 -0.14 4.85
C SER A 106 -0.75 0.36 5.83
N TYR A 107 -0.38 -0.46 6.79
CA TYR A 107 0.69 -0.16 7.72
C TYR A 107 2.04 0.06 7.03
N ASP A 108 2.38 -0.76 6.02
CA ASP A 108 3.72 -0.84 5.44
C ASP A 108 3.80 -0.37 3.98
N GLN A 109 2.66 -0.13 3.35
CA GLN A 109 2.64 0.23 1.95
C GLN A 109 1.43 1.05 1.57
N THR A 110 1.60 1.87 0.55
CA THR A 110 0.55 2.49 -0.24
C THR A 110 0.65 1.99 -1.67
N SER A 111 -0.46 1.67 -2.29
CA SER A 111 -0.48 1.10 -3.64
C SER A 111 -1.54 1.75 -4.51
N TYR A 112 -1.26 1.82 -5.80
CA TYR A 112 -2.12 2.40 -6.83
C TYR A 112 -2.22 1.42 -7.99
N LEU A 113 -3.43 1.05 -8.37
CA LEU A 113 -3.72 0.12 -9.47
C LEU A 113 -4.55 0.82 -10.54
N LEU A 114 -4.14 0.69 -11.79
CA LEU A 114 -4.93 1.07 -12.96
C LEU A 114 -5.07 -0.14 -13.89
N GLU A 115 -6.31 -0.47 -14.26
CA GLU A 115 -6.61 -1.31 -15.39
C GLU A 115 -6.97 -0.42 -16.59
N ILE A 116 -6.38 -0.68 -17.75
CA ILE A 116 -6.63 0.12 -18.95
C ILE A 116 -6.85 -0.76 -20.18
N HIS A 117 -7.58 -0.22 -21.16
CA HIS A 117 -7.54 -0.74 -22.52
C HIS A 117 -6.24 -0.32 -23.21
N VAL A 118 -5.50 -1.30 -23.74
CA VAL A 118 -4.17 -1.07 -24.32
C VAL A 118 -4.24 -0.48 -25.72
N ASN A 119 -3.69 0.72 -25.86
CA ASN A 119 -3.32 1.37 -27.11
C ASN A 119 -2.16 2.34 -26.87
N GLU A 120 -1.52 2.83 -27.92
CA GLU A 120 -0.34 3.72 -27.79
C GLU A 120 -0.61 5.01 -26.97
N GLN A 121 -1.79 5.61 -27.12
CA GLN A 121 -2.13 6.82 -26.38
C GLN A 121 -2.37 6.53 -24.90
N ASN A 122 -3.12 5.48 -24.59
CA ASN A 122 -3.41 5.07 -23.22
C ASN A 122 -2.14 4.66 -22.47
N LEU A 123 -1.22 3.95 -23.14
CA LEU A 123 0.09 3.63 -22.55
C LEU A 123 0.88 4.91 -22.20
N LYS A 124 0.95 5.90 -23.08
CA LYS A 124 1.62 7.17 -22.78
C LYS A 124 0.98 7.89 -21.61
N ASP A 125 -0.34 7.95 -21.59
CA ASP A 125 -1.08 8.67 -20.55
C ASP A 125 -0.98 7.98 -19.18
N VAL A 126 -1.07 6.66 -19.11
CA VAL A 126 -0.92 5.93 -17.84
C VAL A 126 0.47 6.10 -17.24
N PHE A 127 1.52 6.11 -18.07
CA PHE A 127 2.89 6.37 -17.59
C PHE A 127 3.09 7.79 -17.06
N ARG A 128 2.42 8.80 -17.67
CA ARG A 128 2.42 10.17 -17.15
C ARG A 128 1.74 10.28 -15.80
N VAL A 129 0.59 9.62 -15.64
CA VAL A 129 -0.13 9.58 -14.36
C VAL A 129 0.74 8.93 -13.26
N PHE A 130 1.31 7.75 -13.52
CA PHE A 130 2.17 7.11 -12.54
C PHE A 130 3.43 7.92 -12.23
N ARG A 131 4.00 8.60 -13.23
CA ARG A 131 5.14 9.49 -13.00
C ARG A 131 4.79 10.62 -12.03
N ASP A 132 3.62 11.21 -12.19
CA ASP A 132 3.16 12.27 -11.30
C ASP A 132 2.83 11.76 -9.89
N TRP A 133 2.36 10.53 -9.75
CA TRP A 133 2.19 9.93 -8.42
C TRP A 133 3.53 9.66 -7.72
N ILE A 134 4.61 9.41 -8.47
CA ILE A 134 5.94 9.19 -7.89
C ILE A 134 6.52 10.48 -7.30
N ASP A 135 6.47 11.61 -8.02
CA ASP A 135 7.14 12.85 -7.59
C ASP A 135 6.42 14.16 -8.01
N GLY A 136 5.13 14.11 -8.29
CA GLY A 136 4.41 15.24 -8.86
C GLY A 136 3.04 15.56 -8.25
N VAL A 137 2.66 15.01 -7.10
CA VAL A 137 1.39 15.34 -6.42
C VAL A 137 1.40 16.80 -5.98
N SER A 138 0.32 17.56 -6.25
CA SER A 138 0.31 19.02 -6.11
C SER A 138 -0.04 19.54 -4.72
N PHE A 139 -0.86 18.84 -3.94
CA PHE A 139 -1.35 19.24 -2.61
C PHE A 139 -2.03 20.63 -2.60
N ASP A 140 -3.01 20.82 -3.49
CA ASP A 140 -3.81 22.04 -3.48
C ASP A 140 -4.59 22.20 -2.16
N ALA A 141 -4.57 23.41 -1.57
CA ALA A 141 -5.16 23.65 -0.26
C ALA A 141 -6.69 23.47 -0.26
N ALA A 142 -7.38 23.89 -1.33
CA ALA A 142 -8.83 23.76 -1.41
C ALA A 142 -9.26 22.32 -1.61
N GLU A 143 -8.48 21.51 -2.35
CA GLU A 143 -8.73 20.09 -2.50
C GLU A 143 -8.38 19.33 -1.21
N LEU A 144 -7.31 19.70 -0.51
CA LEU A 144 -6.99 19.16 0.81
C LEU A 144 -8.15 19.32 1.79
N ASP A 145 -8.75 20.51 1.84
CA ASP A 145 -9.88 20.79 2.77
C ASP A 145 -11.14 19.97 2.41
N LYS A 146 -11.40 19.72 1.14
CA LYS A 146 -12.49 18.83 0.70
C LYS A 146 -12.24 17.38 1.11
N GLU A 147 -11.01 16.88 0.90
CA GLU A 147 -10.66 15.51 1.23
C GLU A 147 -10.67 15.23 2.74
N ARG A 148 -10.42 16.21 3.60
CA ARG A 148 -10.62 16.07 5.06
C ARG A 148 -12.00 15.53 5.40
N GLY A 149 -13.03 16.11 4.79
CA GLY A 149 -14.40 15.68 5.00
C GLY A 149 -14.63 14.23 4.60
N ILE A 150 -14.06 13.80 3.49
CA ILE A 150 -14.18 12.43 2.98
C ILE A 150 -13.52 11.44 3.95
N ILE A 151 -12.28 11.70 4.37
CA ILE A 151 -11.55 10.82 5.31
C ILE A 151 -12.26 10.73 6.67
N ILE A 152 -12.82 11.83 7.16
CA ILE A 152 -13.58 11.84 8.42
C ILE A 152 -14.85 10.97 8.30
N GLU A 153 -15.55 11.03 7.18
CA GLU A 153 -16.72 10.17 6.94
C GLU A 153 -16.31 8.70 6.76
N GLU A 154 -15.17 8.41 6.17
CA GLU A 154 -14.63 7.03 6.11
C GLU A 154 -14.31 6.49 7.51
N GLU A 155 -13.67 7.28 8.35
CA GLU A 155 -13.42 6.87 9.74
C GLU A 155 -14.74 6.60 10.46
N ARG A 156 -15.72 7.50 10.31
CA ARG A 156 -17.04 7.35 10.89
C ARG A 156 -17.74 6.07 10.43
N ALA A 157 -17.66 5.75 9.14
CA ALA A 157 -18.24 4.53 8.58
C ALA A 157 -17.54 3.25 9.10
N ARG A 158 -16.24 3.31 9.34
CA ARG A 158 -15.44 2.20 9.91
C ARG A 158 -15.63 2.05 11.42
N ASN A 159 -16.04 3.09 12.13
CA ASN A 159 -16.14 3.14 13.60
C ASN A 159 -17.32 2.32 14.14
N THR A 160 -17.37 1.04 13.78
CA THR A 160 -18.36 0.07 14.26
C THR A 160 -17.97 -0.46 15.66
N PRO A 161 -18.91 -1.03 16.43
CA PRO A 161 -18.60 -1.72 17.69
C PRO A 161 -17.49 -2.77 17.55
N ALA A 162 -17.52 -3.56 16.50
CA ALA A 162 -16.50 -4.57 16.21
C ALA A 162 -15.12 -3.97 15.94
N TYR A 163 -15.06 -2.85 15.20
CA TYR A 163 -13.81 -2.15 14.93
C TYR A 163 -13.23 -1.52 16.20
N ARG A 164 -14.06 -0.84 17.01
CA ARG A 164 -13.61 -0.28 18.31
C ARG A 164 -13.06 -1.37 19.24
N PHE A 165 -13.75 -2.50 19.31
CA PHE A 165 -13.30 -3.66 20.07
C PHE A 165 -11.94 -4.18 19.57
N TYR A 166 -11.78 -4.32 18.26
CA TYR A 166 -10.54 -4.77 17.63
C TYR A 166 -9.37 -3.83 17.97
N ILE A 167 -9.53 -2.53 17.73
CA ILE A 167 -8.48 -1.54 18.02
C ILE A 167 -8.11 -1.52 19.49
N LYS A 168 -9.10 -1.54 20.39
CA LYS A 168 -8.86 -1.44 21.83
C LYS A 168 -8.20 -2.68 22.43
N ASN A 169 -8.59 -3.86 21.97
CA ASN A 169 -8.24 -5.12 22.64
C ASN A 169 -7.28 -5.97 21.79
N ARG A 170 -7.58 -6.13 20.49
CA ARG A 170 -6.84 -7.06 19.63
C ARG A 170 -5.53 -6.47 19.12
N VAL A 171 -5.52 -5.19 18.77
CA VAL A 171 -4.30 -4.53 18.26
C VAL A 171 -3.17 -4.57 19.29
N PRO A 172 -3.36 -4.19 20.57
CA PRO A 172 -2.31 -4.31 21.59
C PRO A 172 -1.91 -5.77 21.89
N GLU A 173 -2.85 -6.71 21.76
CA GLU A 173 -2.57 -8.13 21.96
C GLU A 173 -1.67 -8.70 20.85
N LEU A 174 -1.95 -8.36 19.60
CA LEU A 174 -1.24 -8.85 18.42
C LEU A 174 0.11 -8.16 18.21
N TYR A 175 0.15 -6.84 18.39
CA TYR A 175 1.29 -6.02 18.02
C TYR A 175 2.13 -5.53 19.22
N GLY A 176 1.65 -5.68 20.45
CA GLY A 176 2.36 -5.27 21.66
C GLY A 176 2.67 -3.78 21.65
N ASP A 177 3.93 -3.43 21.96
CA ASP A 177 4.42 -2.05 21.95
C ASP A 177 5.05 -1.62 20.62
N SER A 178 4.90 -2.45 19.58
CA SER A 178 5.45 -2.14 18.26
C SER A 178 4.80 -0.90 17.63
N ILE A 179 5.43 -0.41 16.58
CA ILE A 179 4.91 0.74 15.82
C ILE A 179 3.52 0.46 15.23
N TYR A 180 3.20 -0.78 14.90
CA TYR A 180 1.89 -1.19 14.38
C TYR A 180 0.74 -0.91 15.35
N ALA A 181 0.96 -1.05 16.65
CA ALA A 181 -0.07 -0.75 17.65
C ALA A 181 -0.41 0.75 17.73
N LYS A 182 0.46 1.62 17.20
CA LYS A 182 0.40 3.09 17.33
C LYS A 182 0.09 3.81 16.03
N ARG A 183 0.04 3.11 14.89
CA ARG A 183 -0.02 3.67 13.54
C ARG A 183 -1.15 3.06 12.73
N SER A 184 -2.40 3.24 13.19
CA SER A 184 -3.57 2.84 12.41
C SER A 184 -3.60 3.61 11.08
N PRO A 185 -3.80 2.95 9.92
CA PRO A 185 -3.80 3.64 8.63
C PRO A 185 -4.82 4.76 8.49
N ILE A 186 -5.97 4.67 9.16
CA ILE A 186 -6.97 5.76 9.16
C ILE A 186 -6.49 7.00 9.94
N GLY A 187 -5.51 6.84 10.82
CA GLY A 187 -4.86 7.91 11.56
C GLY A 187 -5.62 8.48 12.75
N ASP A 188 -5.20 9.67 13.17
CA ASP A 188 -5.85 10.47 14.21
C ASP A 188 -6.65 11.60 13.59
N MET A 189 -7.96 11.62 13.84
CA MET A 189 -8.86 12.62 13.26
C MET A 189 -8.59 14.04 13.72
N ASN A 190 -7.92 14.26 14.86
CA ASN A 190 -7.50 15.60 15.26
C ASN A 190 -6.35 16.11 14.38
N ILE A 191 -5.44 15.21 13.98
CA ILE A 191 -4.37 15.53 13.03
C ILE A 191 -4.95 15.73 11.63
N VAL A 192 -5.75 14.80 11.13
CA VAL A 192 -6.39 14.89 9.81
C VAL A 192 -7.18 16.18 9.65
N LYS A 193 -7.93 16.61 10.67
CA LYS A 193 -8.72 17.85 10.65
C LYS A 193 -7.89 19.13 10.58
N ASN A 194 -6.70 19.14 11.14
CA ASN A 194 -5.93 20.35 11.37
C ASN A 194 -4.60 20.43 10.62
N VAL A 195 -4.16 19.32 9.96
CA VAL A 195 -2.89 19.30 9.26
C VAL A 195 -2.86 20.34 8.13
N ASP A 196 -1.78 21.07 8.00
CA ASP A 196 -1.57 22.04 6.92
C ASP A 196 -0.93 21.37 5.67
N VAL A 197 -0.97 22.09 4.55
CA VAL A 197 -0.39 21.66 3.28
C VAL A 197 1.11 21.37 3.42
N ALA A 198 1.84 22.17 4.18
CA ALA A 198 3.29 22.01 4.32
C ALA A 198 3.65 20.70 5.01
N THR A 199 2.88 20.31 6.02
CA THR A 199 3.11 19.07 6.78
C THR A 199 2.83 17.83 5.94
N ILE A 200 1.68 17.75 5.24
CA ILE A 200 1.36 16.60 4.39
C ILE A 200 2.29 16.51 3.17
N LYS A 201 2.61 17.64 2.56
CA LYS A 201 3.58 17.71 1.48
C LYS A 201 4.98 17.27 1.96
N GLY A 202 5.37 17.69 3.15
CA GLY A 202 6.63 17.26 3.78
C GLY A 202 6.68 15.76 4.05
N PHE A 203 5.57 15.13 4.44
CA PHE A 203 5.46 13.68 4.54
C PHE A 203 5.70 13.02 3.17
N TYR A 204 4.98 13.45 2.14
CA TYR A 204 5.14 12.94 0.78
C TYR A 204 6.56 13.10 0.26
N GLU A 205 7.14 14.31 0.30
CA GLU A 205 8.50 14.59 -0.17
C GLU A 205 9.57 13.80 0.58
N ARG A 206 9.33 13.49 1.87
CA ARG A 206 10.24 12.66 2.68
C ARG A 206 10.17 11.19 2.28
N THR A 207 8.98 10.67 2.05
CA THR A 207 8.74 9.22 2.02
C THR A 207 8.56 8.65 0.60
N TYR A 208 8.01 9.42 -0.34
CA TYR A 208 7.81 8.97 -1.73
C TYR A 208 9.12 9.08 -2.52
N GLN A 209 10.02 8.15 -2.26
CA GLN A 209 11.32 8.06 -2.91
C GLN A 209 11.35 6.84 -3.85
N PRO A 210 11.84 6.96 -5.10
CA PRO A 210 11.89 5.84 -6.06
C PRO A 210 12.46 4.54 -5.48
N ARG A 211 13.47 4.62 -4.60
CA ARG A 211 14.08 3.45 -3.97
C ARG A 211 13.11 2.62 -3.09
N PHE A 212 12.01 3.20 -2.67
CA PHE A 212 10.95 2.49 -1.93
C PHE A 212 9.83 1.99 -2.84
N MET A 213 9.97 2.13 -4.16
CA MET A 213 8.88 1.85 -5.09
C MET A 213 9.13 0.62 -5.94
N LYS A 214 8.03 -0.07 -6.26
CA LYS A 214 8.00 -1.16 -7.22
C LYS A 214 6.90 -0.86 -8.25
N PHE A 215 7.22 -1.04 -9.52
CA PHE A 215 6.25 -0.91 -10.60
C PHE A 215 6.02 -2.28 -11.24
N ILE A 216 4.77 -2.66 -11.36
CA ILE A 216 4.36 -3.96 -11.92
C ILE A 216 3.46 -3.69 -13.11
N ALA A 217 3.73 -4.33 -14.23
CA ALA A 217 2.92 -4.27 -15.44
C ALA A 217 2.60 -5.69 -15.92
N VAL A 218 1.32 -5.99 -16.08
CA VAL A 218 0.86 -7.28 -16.61
C VAL A 218 -0.24 -7.02 -17.62
N GLY A 219 -0.10 -7.55 -18.85
CA GLY A 219 -1.14 -7.35 -19.86
C GLY A 219 -0.73 -7.68 -21.29
N ASP A 220 -1.65 -7.35 -22.22
CA ASP A 220 -1.48 -7.58 -23.65
C ASP A 220 -0.70 -6.41 -24.28
N PHE A 221 0.60 -6.42 -24.10
CA PHE A 221 1.54 -5.44 -24.63
C PHE A 221 2.89 -6.10 -24.96
N ASP A 222 3.74 -5.43 -25.72
CA ASP A 222 5.13 -5.84 -25.90
C ASP A 222 5.96 -5.52 -24.65
N LYS A 223 6.56 -6.55 -24.06
CA LYS A 223 7.34 -6.45 -22.81
C LYS A 223 8.52 -5.49 -22.93
N LYS A 224 9.26 -5.52 -24.03
CA LYS A 224 10.43 -4.65 -24.25
C LYS A 224 10.00 -3.21 -24.34
N ARG A 225 8.88 -2.95 -25.00
CA ARG A 225 8.30 -1.60 -25.11
C ARG A 225 7.95 -1.03 -23.73
N ILE A 226 7.33 -1.84 -22.85
CA ILE A 226 7.01 -1.41 -21.48
C ILE A 226 8.28 -1.15 -20.67
N GLU A 227 9.30 -1.99 -20.77
CA GLU A 227 10.57 -1.77 -20.07
C GLU A 227 11.25 -0.46 -20.51
N GLU A 228 11.19 -0.12 -21.80
CA GLU A 228 11.70 1.16 -22.30
C GLU A 228 10.91 2.35 -21.73
N MET A 229 9.58 2.26 -21.71
CA MET A 229 8.72 3.29 -21.12
C MET A 229 8.98 3.47 -19.63
N ILE A 230 9.19 2.39 -18.86
CA ILE A 230 9.59 2.45 -17.45
C ILE A 230 10.88 3.25 -17.29
N LYS A 231 11.92 2.92 -18.07
CA LYS A 231 13.22 3.59 -18.02
C LYS A 231 13.11 5.07 -18.37
N GLN A 232 12.36 5.41 -19.42
CA GLN A 232 12.17 6.76 -19.89
C GLN A 232 11.33 7.61 -18.92
N SER A 233 10.24 7.05 -18.40
CA SER A 233 9.30 7.80 -17.57
C SER A 233 9.75 7.90 -16.11
N PHE A 234 10.27 6.84 -15.53
CA PHE A 234 10.57 6.78 -14.09
C PHE A 234 12.06 6.96 -13.77
N GLY A 235 12.96 6.72 -14.74
CA GLY A 235 14.40 6.93 -14.56
C GLY A 235 14.79 8.35 -14.13
N PRO A 236 14.15 9.41 -14.65
CA PRO A 236 14.44 10.79 -14.23
C PRO A 236 13.99 11.17 -12.82
N ALA A 237 13.11 10.37 -12.16
CA ALA A 237 12.71 10.62 -10.79
C ALA A 237 13.90 10.45 -9.84
N LYS A 238 14.01 11.34 -8.84
CA LYS A 238 15.17 11.37 -7.95
C LYS A 238 14.79 11.04 -6.53
N ASN A 239 15.71 10.36 -5.82
CA ASN A 239 15.68 10.34 -4.37
C ASN A 239 16.16 11.70 -3.87
N THR A 240 15.35 12.37 -3.07
CA THR A 240 15.61 13.75 -2.63
C THR A 240 16.20 13.84 -1.23
N ASN A 241 16.26 12.72 -0.51
CA ASN A 241 16.76 12.64 0.87
C ASN A 241 17.14 11.19 1.22
N ASP A 242 17.70 10.98 2.41
CA ASP A 242 18.20 9.70 2.97
C ASP A 242 17.23 9.12 3.99
N TYR A 243 15.94 9.39 3.88
CA TYR A 243 14.93 8.82 4.79
C TYR A 243 15.11 7.31 4.95
N VAL A 244 15.01 6.85 6.18
CA VAL A 244 15.02 5.43 6.54
C VAL A 244 13.73 5.13 7.31
N SER A 245 13.03 4.08 6.89
CA SER A 245 11.85 3.60 7.61
C SER A 245 12.20 3.18 9.05
N PRO A 246 11.28 3.40 10.01
CA PRO A 246 11.50 3.00 11.40
C PRO A 246 11.60 1.48 11.55
N ASP A 247 12.03 1.03 12.73
CA ASP A 247 11.98 -0.39 13.09
C ASP A 247 10.53 -0.88 13.14
N LYS A 248 10.23 -1.88 12.35
CA LYS A 248 8.91 -2.51 12.22
C LYS A 248 8.86 -3.89 12.87
N THR A 249 9.76 -4.18 13.79
CA THR A 249 9.79 -5.45 14.50
C THR A 249 8.60 -5.56 15.46
N ILE A 250 7.86 -6.67 15.36
CA ILE A 250 6.80 -7.02 16.31
C ILE A 250 7.42 -7.93 17.37
N PRO A 251 7.39 -7.55 18.67
CA PRO A 251 7.92 -8.40 19.72
C PRO A 251 7.13 -9.69 19.84
N ILE A 252 7.83 -10.83 19.86
CA ILE A 252 7.20 -12.12 20.10
C ILE A 252 7.05 -12.31 21.62
N LYS A 253 5.83 -12.43 22.08
CA LYS A 253 5.54 -12.79 23.48
C LYS A 253 5.84 -14.27 23.70
N SER A 254 6.65 -14.58 24.71
CA SER A 254 6.88 -15.97 25.15
C SER A 254 5.85 -16.38 26.19
N GLY A 255 5.55 -17.69 26.24
CA GLY A 255 4.64 -18.26 27.23
C GLY A 255 3.18 -18.31 26.77
N PHE A 256 2.29 -18.60 27.71
CA PHE A 256 0.87 -18.74 27.51
C PHE A 256 0.14 -17.61 28.25
N SER A 257 -0.80 -16.95 27.58
CA SER A 257 -1.69 -15.97 28.20
C SER A 257 -3.14 -16.22 27.81
N VAL A 258 -4.04 -15.92 28.73
CA VAL A 258 -5.49 -15.93 28.47
C VAL A 258 -6.00 -14.52 28.69
N ASN A 259 -6.62 -13.96 27.67
CA ASN A 259 -7.24 -12.66 27.73
C ASN A 259 -8.74 -12.80 27.54
N ASN A 260 -9.53 -12.33 28.50
CA ASN A 260 -10.98 -12.27 28.41
C ASN A 260 -11.40 -10.82 28.16
N TYR A 261 -12.24 -10.63 27.17
CA TYR A 261 -12.80 -9.34 26.82
C TYR A 261 -14.31 -9.43 26.82
N ASP A 262 -14.97 -8.51 27.48
CA ASP A 262 -16.41 -8.38 27.49
C ASP A 262 -16.84 -7.10 26.79
N SER A 263 -17.93 -7.16 26.02
CA SER A 263 -18.47 -6.01 25.31
C SER A 263 -19.98 -6.12 25.20
N ALA A 264 -20.68 -5.17 25.76
CA ALA A 264 -22.15 -5.05 25.62
C ALA A 264 -22.60 -4.71 24.19
N GLU A 265 -21.70 -4.21 23.35
CA GLU A 265 -22.00 -3.80 21.97
C GLU A 265 -21.84 -4.94 20.94
N ILE A 266 -21.24 -6.08 21.35
CA ILE A 266 -20.97 -7.21 20.46
C ILE A 266 -21.75 -8.43 20.93
N GLY A 267 -22.78 -8.80 20.17
CA GLY A 267 -23.64 -9.93 20.47
C GLY A 267 -23.08 -11.30 20.06
N LEU A 268 -21.76 -11.43 19.83
CA LEU A 268 -21.12 -12.65 19.36
C LEU A 268 -20.08 -13.15 20.36
N ASN A 269 -20.20 -14.40 20.77
CA ASN A 269 -19.14 -15.07 21.52
C ASN A 269 -18.13 -15.70 20.57
N SER A 270 -16.85 -15.44 20.78
CA SER A 270 -15.77 -16.03 19.99
C SER A 270 -14.62 -16.50 20.87
N LEU A 271 -13.98 -17.60 20.47
CA LEU A 271 -12.72 -18.08 21.03
C LEU A 271 -11.66 -18.01 19.93
N ASN A 272 -10.57 -17.30 20.22
CA ASN A 272 -9.44 -17.19 19.28
C ASN A 272 -8.22 -17.83 19.93
N LEU A 273 -7.58 -18.77 19.22
CA LEU A 273 -6.28 -19.33 19.58
C LEU A 273 -5.22 -18.69 18.68
N ILE A 274 -4.27 -17.98 19.29
CA ILE A 274 -3.23 -17.25 18.57
C ILE A 274 -1.88 -17.88 18.87
N PHE A 275 -1.21 -18.34 17.83
CA PHE A 275 0.15 -18.85 17.89
C PHE A 275 1.09 -17.87 17.21
N THR A 276 2.03 -17.32 17.97
CA THR A 276 3.05 -16.41 17.43
C THR A 276 4.38 -17.13 17.28
N GLN A 277 5.00 -16.97 16.13
CA GLN A 277 6.33 -17.50 15.87
C GLN A 277 7.17 -16.49 15.12
N LYS A 278 8.50 -16.59 15.26
CA LYS A 278 9.41 -15.79 14.45
C LYS A 278 9.28 -16.22 12.99
N TYR A 279 8.85 -15.30 12.15
CA TYR A 279 8.82 -15.55 10.71
C TYR A 279 10.26 -15.52 10.18
N LYS A 280 10.63 -16.59 9.51
CA LYS A 280 11.88 -16.69 8.79
C LYS A 280 11.56 -17.11 7.36
N PHE A 281 11.58 -16.14 6.45
CA PHE A 281 11.50 -16.45 5.03
C PHE A 281 12.91 -16.84 4.55
N ASP A 282 13.11 -18.12 4.35
CA ASP A 282 14.37 -18.69 3.84
C ASP A 282 14.25 -19.20 2.40
N GLY A 283 13.19 -18.84 1.70
CA GLY A 283 12.89 -19.34 0.36
C GLY A 283 12.24 -20.73 0.36
N GLU A 284 11.90 -21.28 1.51
CA GLU A 284 11.24 -22.57 1.65
C GLU A 284 9.75 -22.38 1.92
N ILE A 285 8.89 -23.10 1.17
CA ILE A 285 7.48 -23.23 1.51
C ILE A 285 7.35 -24.44 2.44
N GLN A 286 7.10 -24.20 3.72
CA GLN A 286 6.65 -25.25 4.63
C GLN A 286 5.14 -25.49 4.37
N ARG A 287 4.81 -26.70 3.92
CA ARG A 287 3.43 -27.20 3.80
C ARG A 287 2.98 -27.86 5.08
#